data_7b047ee4489833c8b64fa5529c51220f
#
_entry.id   7b047ee4489833c8b64fa5529c51220f
#
_cell.length_a   1.000
_cell.length_b   1.000
_cell.length_c   1.000
_cell.angle_alpha   90.00
_cell.angle_beta   90.00
_cell.angle_gamma   90.00
#
_symmetry.space_group_name_H-M   'P 1'
#
loop_
_entity.id
_entity.type
_entity.pdbx_description
1 polymer ?
#
loop_
_entity_poly.entity_id
_entity_poly.type
_entity_poly.pdbx_seq_one_letter_code
_entity_poly.pdbx_strand_id
1 'polypeptide(L)'
;MQRIFATIYLLGALMVFGGAAAAQNLDMQLCDQSIAKVAKSTFVPRSVLVKIARLESGRRVQGQSVSWPWTLNNGGAGYFFASKSGASEKLQKLMAAGKKNVDVGCMQLNIRWHARYFNSISAMLSPFENVSYAAKYLEQLYRETGSWEKTVKYYHSRNPKFNTVYYAKFSDMAEPDLRQLSQPLLASADQGAFRILQATAGDKNSLIWVVPQGSLLFAGKAMSAPAFTDIREFRVAPLVPSLQ
;
A
#
# COMPACT_ATOMS: atom_id res chain seq x y z
N MET A 1 -34.97 7.45 -39.93
CA MET A 1 -34.06 6.39 -39.40
C MET A 1 -32.68 6.91 -38.93
N GLN A 2 -32.26 8.13 -39.26
CA GLN A 2 -30.92 8.64 -38.87
C GLN A 2 -30.81 9.20 -37.44
N ARG A 3 -31.91 9.48 -36.74
CA ARG A 3 -31.87 10.07 -35.37
C ARG A 3 -31.72 9.03 -34.22
N ILE A 4 -32.02 7.76 -34.51
CA ILE A 4 -31.95 6.71 -33.46
C ILE A 4 -30.53 6.21 -33.24
N PHE A 5 -29.66 6.25 -34.25
CA PHE A 5 -28.27 5.78 -34.12
C PHE A 5 -27.35 6.74 -33.32
N ALA A 6 -27.63 8.07 -33.34
CA ALA A 6 -26.82 9.03 -32.60
C ALA A 6 -27.00 8.93 -31.08
N THR A 7 -28.18 8.51 -30.62
CA THR A 7 -28.51 8.41 -29.18
C THR A 7 -27.81 7.17 -28.53
N ILE A 8 -27.62 6.10 -29.29
CA ILE A 8 -26.99 4.85 -28.80
C ILE A 8 -25.47 5.06 -28.61
N TYR A 9 -24.81 5.83 -29.48
CA TYR A 9 -23.38 6.14 -29.33
C TYR A 9 -23.07 7.05 -28.15
N LEU A 10 -24.01 7.96 -27.79
CA LEU A 10 -23.81 8.86 -26.65
C LEU A 10 -23.92 8.14 -25.30
N LEU A 11 -24.79 7.13 -25.21
CA LEU A 11 -24.94 6.29 -24.00
C LEU A 11 -23.76 5.32 -23.79
N GLY A 12 -23.13 4.85 -24.88
CA GLY A 12 -21.95 3.97 -24.80
C GLY A 12 -20.69 4.68 -24.28
N ALA A 13 -20.52 5.97 -24.59
CA ALA A 13 -19.34 6.74 -24.17
C ALA A 13 -19.36 7.11 -22.67
N LEU A 14 -20.52 7.20 -22.02
CA LEU A 14 -20.61 7.53 -20.59
C LEU A 14 -20.21 6.38 -19.65
N MET A 15 -20.24 5.13 -20.10
CA MET A 15 -19.95 3.95 -19.27
C MET A 15 -18.44 3.68 -19.05
N VAL A 16 -17.56 4.26 -19.88
CA VAL A 16 -16.12 3.96 -19.83
C VAL A 16 -15.37 4.81 -18.79
N PHE A 17 -15.91 5.96 -18.39
CA PHE A 17 -15.22 6.89 -17.47
C PHE A 17 -15.36 6.55 -15.98
N GLY A 18 -16.34 5.74 -15.58
CA GLY A 18 -16.56 5.40 -14.17
C GLY A 18 -15.51 4.43 -13.58
N GLY A 19 -14.95 3.53 -14.38
CA GLY A 19 -14.05 2.48 -13.90
C GLY A 19 -12.67 3.00 -13.47
N ALA A 20 -12.11 3.95 -14.17
CA ALA A 20 -10.77 4.48 -13.89
C ALA A 20 -10.71 5.30 -12.58
N ALA A 21 -11.74 6.09 -12.30
CA ALA A 21 -11.84 6.88 -11.07
C ALA A 21 -12.01 6.00 -9.83
N ALA A 22 -12.80 4.92 -9.93
CA ALA A 22 -12.99 3.97 -8.85
C ALA A 22 -11.68 3.21 -8.53
N ALA A 23 -10.94 2.75 -9.54
CA ALA A 23 -9.66 2.08 -9.36
C ALA A 23 -8.62 3.01 -8.71
N GLN A 24 -8.56 4.27 -9.11
CA GLN A 24 -7.66 5.24 -8.51
C GLN A 24 -7.98 5.54 -7.04
N ASN A 25 -9.26 5.58 -6.67
CA ASN A 25 -9.68 5.73 -5.28
C ASN A 25 -9.26 4.54 -4.41
N LEU A 26 -9.28 3.33 -4.95
CA LEU A 26 -8.78 2.13 -4.28
C LEU A 26 -7.27 2.23 -4.01
N ASP A 27 -6.49 2.62 -5.02
CA ASP A 27 -5.03 2.73 -4.91
C ASP A 27 -4.59 3.78 -3.88
N MET A 28 -5.33 4.89 -3.73
CA MET A 28 -5.08 5.93 -2.72
C MET A 28 -5.06 5.41 -1.28
N GLN A 29 -5.77 4.32 -1.00
CA GLN A 29 -5.94 3.79 0.35
C GLN A 29 -5.08 2.56 0.64
N LEU A 30 -4.44 1.95 -0.36
CA LEU A 30 -3.71 0.70 -0.20
C LEU A 30 -2.57 0.78 0.83
N CYS A 31 -1.83 1.89 0.87
CA CYS A 31 -0.78 2.08 1.88
C CYS A 31 -1.40 2.20 3.29
N ASP A 32 -2.44 3.00 3.46
CA ASP A 32 -3.09 3.24 4.75
C ASP A 32 -3.81 1.98 5.27
N GLN A 33 -4.46 1.21 4.40
CA GLN A 33 -5.07 -0.08 4.75
C GLN A 33 -4.00 -1.10 5.17
N SER A 34 -2.87 -1.13 4.44
CA SER A 34 -1.73 -2.00 4.80
C SER A 34 -1.15 -1.61 6.16
N ILE A 35 -0.98 -0.31 6.42
CA ILE A 35 -0.54 0.21 7.72
C ILE A 35 -1.52 -0.18 8.82
N ALA A 36 -2.83 0.00 8.60
CA ALA A 36 -3.85 -0.36 9.58
C ALA A 36 -3.85 -1.86 9.93
N LYS A 37 -3.58 -2.71 8.93
CA LYS A 37 -3.46 -4.16 9.13
C LYS A 37 -2.18 -4.52 9.88
N VAL A 38 -1.03 -3.98 9.47
CA VAL A 38 0.29 -4.26 10.05
C VAL A 38 0.37 -3.75 11.49
N ALA A 39 -0.20 -2.59 11.78
CA ALA A 39 -0.21 -2.00 13.13
C ALA A 39 -0.88 -2.89 14.20
N LYS A 40 -1.65 -3.90 13.80
CA LYS A 40 -2.24 -4.88 14.73
C LYS A 40 -1.25 -5.95 15.20
N SER A 41 -0.12 -6.11 14.53
CA SER A 41 0.88 -7.16 14.76
C SER A 41 2.29 -6.62 15.00
N THR A 42 2.44 -5.35 15.29
CA THR A 42 3.72 -4.67 15.58
C THR A 42 3.55 -3.73 16.77
N PHE A 43 4.64 -3.46 17.50
CA PHE A 43 4.65 -2.41 18.52
C PHE A 43 5.00 -1.01 17.96
N VAL A 44 5.27 -0.90 16.65
CA VAL A 44 5.49 0.40 16.00
C VAL A 44 4.18 1.22 16.07
N PRO A 45 4.20 2.43 16.64
CA PRO A 45 3.00 3.26 16.67
C PRO A 45 2.46 3.49 15.25
N ARG A 46 1.13 3.32 15.09
CA ARG A 46 0.50 3.48 13.78
C ARG A 46 0.74 4.87 13.18
N SER A 47 0.75 5.92 14.03
CA SER A 47 1.07 7.29 13.60
C SER A 47 2.48 7.40 13.01
N VAL A 48 3.46 6.69 13.58
CA VAL A 48 4.83 6.64 13.03
C VAL A 48 4.84 6.03 11.64
N LEU A 49 4.16 4.89 11.43
CA LEU A 49 4.06 4.27 10.10
C LEU A 49 3.39 5.19 9.09
N VAL A 50 2.30 5.86 9.46
CA VAL A 50 1.58 6.80 8.57
C VAL A 50 2.47 7.98 8.21
N LYS A 51 3.10 8.63 9.21
CA LYS A 51 3.96 9.80 8.96
C LYS A 51 5.15 9.45 8.07
N ILE A 52 5.82 8.32 8.32
CA ILE A 52 6.91 7.85 7.43
C ILE A 52 6.37 7.61 6.02
N ALA A 53 5.29 6.87 5.85
CA ALA A 53 4.73 6.60 4.52
C ALA A 53 4.35 7.90 3.76
N ARG A 54 3.84 8.91 4.47
CA ARG A 54 3.55 10.24 3.88
C ARG A 54 4.83 10.99 3.46
N LEU A 55 5.91 10.87 4.22
CA LEU A 55 7.20 11.48 3.84
C LEU A 55 7.84 10.77 2.66
N GLU A 56 7.75 9.45 2.60
CA GLU A 56 8.44 8.60 1.62
C GLU A 56 7.72 8.58 0.26
N SER A 57 6.42 8.34 0.26
CA SER A 57 5.64 8.16 -0.97
C SER A 57 4.45 9.11 -1.09
N GLY A 58 4.43 10.16 -0.27
CA GLY A 58 3.32 11.11 -0.22
C GLY A 58 3.16 11.90 -1.50
N ARG A 59 1.90 12.02 -1.95
CA ARG A 59 1.51 12.89 -3.06
C ARG A 59 0.11 13.45 -2.84
N ARG A 60 -0.21 14.54 -3.55
CA ARG A 60 -1.58 15.05 -3.60
C ARG A 60 -2.38 14.36 -4.71
N VAL A 61 -3.52 13.77 -4.34
CA VAL A 61 -4.49 13.20 -5.27
C VAL A 61 -5.86 13.71 -4.85
N GLN A 62 -6.59 14.32 -5.76
CA GLN A 62 -7.93 14.89 -5.50
C GLN A 62 -7.97 15.81 -4.26
N GLY A 63 -6.92 16.62 -4.07
CA GLY A 63 -6.79 17.53 -2.93
C GLY A 63 -6.33 16.89 -1.61
N GLN A 64 -6.30 15.58 -1.51
CA GLN A 64 -5.88 14.83 -0.33
C GLN A 64 -4.39 14.47 -0.39
N SER A 65 -3.71 14.51 0.76
CA SER A 65 -2.34 14.00 0.90
C SER A 65 -2.41 12.51 1.22
N VAL A 66 -1.92 11.67 0.31
CA VAL A 66 -1.95 10.20 0.42
C VAL A 66 -0.56 9.61 0.22
N SER A 67 -0.27 8.46 0.83
CA SER A 67 0.88 7.65 0.46
C SER A 67 0.54 6.82 -0.78
N TRP A 68 1.39 6.88 -1.82
CA TRP A 68 1.08 6.25 -3.09
C TRP A 68 1.88 4.96 -3.28
N PRO A 69 1.23 3.81 -3.46
CA PRO A 69 1.91 2.51 -3.47
C PRO A 69 2.80 2.29 -4.70
N TRP A 70 2.42 2.89 -5.83
CA TRP A 70 3.12 2.71 -7.11
C TRP A 70 4.17 3.81 -7.32
N THR A 71 5.06 3.97 -6.30
CA THR A 71 6.10 5.00 -6.27
C THR A 71 7.47 4.36 -6.34
N LEU A 72 8.33 4.92 -7.20
CA LEU A 72 9.75 4.61 -7.26
C LEU A 72 10.55 5.89 -7.15
N ASN A 73 11.73 5.81 -6.54
CA ASN A 73 12.72 6.88 -6.57
C ASN A 73 14.08 6.28 -6.99
N ASN A 74 14.72 6.87 -8.00
CA ASN A 74 16.05 6.46 -8.44
C ASN A 74 17.03 7.61 -8.26
N GLY A 75 17.72 7.63 -7.13
CA GLY A 75 18.75 8.64 -6.84
C GLY A 75 18.23 10.08 -6.87
N GLY A 76 17.02 10.32 -6.37
CA GLY A 76 16.36 11.63 -6.33
C GLY A 76 15.34 11.87 -7.44
N ALA A 77 15.33 11.04 -8.51
CA ALA A 77 14.29 11.09 -9.53
C ALA A 77 13.08 10.26 -9.08
N GLY A 78 11.99 10.93 -8.68
CA GLY A 78 10.72 10.30 -8.25
C GLY A 78 9.81 9.98 -9.44
N TYR A 79 9.18 8.81 -9.39
CA TYR A 79 8.20 8.32 -10.37
C TYR A 79 6.94 7.86 -9.67
N PHE A 80 5.78 8.31 -10.17
CA PHE A 80 4.47 7.89 -9.70
C PHE A 80 3.70 7.25 -10.86
N PHE A 81 3.28 6.02 -10.68
CA PHE A 81 2.56 5.25 -11.72
C PHE A 81 1.09 5.14 -11.36
N ALA A 82 0.24 4.99 -12.37
CA ALA A 82 -1.19 4.75 -12.19
C ALA A 82 -1.49 3.31 -11.74
N SER A 83 -0.53 2.37 -11.89
CA SER A 83 -0.74 0.96 -11.57
C SER A 83 0.52 0.27 -11.11
N LYS A 84 0.35 -0.86 -10.41
CA LYS A 84 1.45 -1.75 -10.02
C LYS A 84 2.24 -2.26 -11.23
N SER A 85 1.57 -2.57 -12.34
CA SER A 85 2.23 -3.07 -13.55
C SER A 85 3.19 -2.04 -14.13
N GLY A 86 2.77 -0.77 -14.26
CA GLY A 86 3.64 0.31 -14.75
C GLY A 86 4.84 0.55 -13.85
N ALA A 87 4.64 0.53 -12.51
CA ALA A 87 5.74 0.63 -11.56
C ALA A 87 6.71 -0.57 -11.68
N SER A 88 6.18 -1.79 -11.81
CA SER A 88 6.99 -3.01 -11.97
C SER A 88 7.81 -3.00 -13.25
N GLU A 89 7.22 -2.61 -14.36
CA GLU A 89 7.93 -2.50 -15.65
C GLU A 89 9.08 -1.49 -15.57
N LYS A 90 8.82 -0.30 -14.99
CA LYS A 90 9.88 0.71 -14.79
C LYS A 90 10.98 0.21 -13.88
N LEU A 91 10.63 -0.46 -12.78
CA LEU A 91 11.60 -1.02 -11.85
C LEU A 91 12.51 -2.05 -12.54
N GLN A 92 11.92 -2.95 -13.33
CA GLN A 92 12.68 -3.93 -14.13
C GLN A 92 13.62 -3.26 -15.12
N LYS A 93 13.17 -2.21 -15.84
CA LYS A 93 14.01 -1.42 -16.75
C LYS A 93 15.19 -0.76 -16.03
N LEU A 94 14.95 -0.19 -14.85
CA LEU A 94 16.01 0.41 -14.03
C LEU A 94 17.03 -0.64 -13.60
N MET A 95 16.57 -1.80 -13.13
CA MET A 95 17.45 -2.89 -12.71
C MET A 95 18.27 -3.47 -13.89
N ALA A 96 17.65 -3.67 -15.03
CA ALA A 96 18.33 -4.11 -16.26
C ALA A 96 19.42 -3.10 -16.71
N ALA A 97 19.20 -1.80 -16.45
CA ALA A 97 20.19 -0.74 -16.66
C ALA A 97 21.24 -0.63 -15.53
N GLY A 98 21.32 -1.62 -14.63
CA GLY A 98 22.30 -1.68 -13.54
C GLY A 98 22.02 -0.72 -12.38
N LYS A 99 20.85 -0.07 -12.33
CA LYS A 99 20.48 0.84 -11.23
C LYS A 99 20.17 0.02 -9.98
N LYS A 100 20.96 0.23 -8.93
CA LYS A 100 20.80 -0.46 -7.63
C LYS A 100 20.26 0.44 -6.52
N ASN A 101 20.29 1.77 -6.71
CA ASN A 101 19.80 2.74 -5.74
C ASN A 101 18.39 3.18 -6.12
N VAL A 102 17.43 2.27 -5.97
CA VAL A 102 16.01 2.52 -6.28
C VAL A 102 15.18 2.24 -5.05
N ASP A 103 14.40 3.23 -4.59
CA ASP A 103 13.46 3.11 -3.49
C ASP A 103 12.08 2.73 -4.04
N VAL A 104 11.34 1.90 -3.30
CA VAL A 104 10.15 1.21 -3.82
C VAL A 104 8.98 1.26 -2.84
N GLY A 105 7.81 1.65 -3.34
CA GLY A 105 6.52 1.44 -2.70
C GLY A 105 6.17 2.43 -1.59
N CYS A 106 5.18 2.07 -0.76
CA CYS A 106 4.63 2.91 0.30
C CYS A 106 5.69 3.49 1.24
N MET A 107 6.66 2.67 1.61
CA MET A 107 7.68 2.96 2.61
C MET A 107 9.07 3.24 2.00
N GLN A 108 9.15 3.36 0.66
CA GLN A 108 10.35 3.64 -0.13
C GLN A 108 11.57 2.80 0.31
N LEU A 109 11.38 1.49 0.33
CA LEU A 109 12.46 0.55 0.67
C LEU A 109 13.45 0.44 -0.48
N ASN A 110 14.73 0.70 -0.21
CA ASN A 110 15.78 0.66 -1.22
C ASN A 110 16.12 -0.78 -1.62
N ILE A 111 16.11 -1.07 -2.94
CA ILE A 111 16.38 -2.44 -3.45
C ILE A 111 17.77 -2.94 -3.09
N ARG A 112 18.77 -2.06 -3.04
CA ARG A 112 20.17 -2.42 -2.73
C ARG A 112 20.31 -3.07 -1.37
N TRP A 113 19.54 -2.58 -0.39
CA TRP A 113 19.67 -2.98 1.01
C TRP A 113 18.60 -3.97 1.44
N HIS A 114 17.40 -3.89 0.86
CA HIS A 114 16.23 -4.56 1.37
C HIS A 114 15.68 -5.67 0.45
N ALA A 115 16.04 -5.70 -0.86
CA ALA A 115 15.46 -6.66 -1.79
C ALA A 115 15.65 -8.13 -1.39
N ARG A 116 16.77 -8.46 -0.74
CA ARG A 116 17.08 -9.83 -0.28
C ARG A 116 16.12 -10.38 0.77
N TYR A 117 15.32 -9.54 1.38
CA TYR A 117 14.34 -9.92 2.41
C TYR A 117 12.93 -10.13 1.84
N PHE A 118 12.78 -10.02 0.54
CA PHE A 118 11.53 -10.26 -0.18
C PHE A 118 11.66 -11.47 -1.08
N ASN A 119 10.58 -12.22 -1.24
CA ASN A 119 10.54 -13.39 -2.12
C ASN A 119 10.77 -13.04 -3.61
N SER A 120 10.49 -11.80 -3.98
CA SER A 120 10.74 -11.26 -5.31
C SER A 120 10.79 -9.73 -5.29
N ILE A 121 11.38 -9.13 -6.33
CA ILE A 121 11.33 -7.68 -6.52
C ILE A 121 9.88 -7.16 -6.65
N SER A 122 9.00 -7.94 -7.27
CA SER A 122 7.58 -7.57 -7.36
C SER A 122 6.87 -7.56 -6.01
N ALA A 123 7.34 -8.34 -5.04
CA ALA A 123 6.83 -8.35 -3.67
C ALA A 123 7.11 -7.02 -2.94
N MET A 124 8.21 -6.33 -3.26
CA MET A 124 8.48 -4.99 -2.74
C MET A 124 7.43 -3.94 -3.16
N LEU A 125 6.74 -4.16 -4.28
CA LEU A 125 5.62 -3.34 -4.73
C LEU A 125 4.27 -3.81 -4.16
N SER A 126 4.21 -4.88 -3.36
CA SER A 126 3.01 -5.23 -2.60
C SER A 126 2.88 -4.29 -1.41
N PRO A 127 1.81 -3.46 -1.29
CA PRO A 127 1.68 -2.51 -0.19
C PRO A 127 1.78 -3.18 1.18
N PHE A 128 1.13 -4.35 1.34
CA PHE A 128 1.15 -5.08 2.60
C PHE A 128 2.55 -5.62 2.93
N GLU A 129 3.25 -6.24 1.99
CA GLU A 129 4.59 -6.77 2.22
C GLU A 129 5.60 -5.65 2.46
N ASN A 130 5.49 -4.55 1.70
CA ASN A 130 6.33 -3.36 1.84
C ASN A 130 6.20 -2.74 3.24
N VAL A 131 4.98 -2.49 3.70
CA VAL A 131 4.71 -1.95 5.04
C VAL A 131 5.09 -2.95 6.15
N SER A 132 4.81 -4.25 5.96
CA SER A 132 5.15 -5.29 6.95
C SER A 132 6.65 -5.38 7.18
N TYR A 133 7.44 -5.35 6.11
CA TYR A 133 8.89 -5.36 6.25
C TYR A 133 9.41 -4.05 6.88
N ALA A 134 8.89 -2.89 6.47
CA ALA A 134 9.28 -1.61 7.05
C ALA A 134 8.98 -1.55 8.56
N ALA A 135 7.85 -2.10 9.01
CA ALA A 135 7.53 -2.18 10.43
C ALA A 135 8.56 -3.04 11.20
N LYS A 136 8.92 -4.21 10.67
CA LYS A 136 9.98 -5.06 11.26
C LYS A 136 11.33 -4.34 11.32
N TYR A 137 11.68 -3.59 10.29
CA TYR A 137 12.90 -2.80 10.26
C TYR A 137 12.87 -1.66 11.29
N LEU A 138 11.74 -0.97 11.45
CA LEU A 138 11.55 0.04 12.50
C LEU A 138 11.63 -0.57 13.91
N GLU A 139 11.05 -1.75 14.14
CA GLU A 139 11.19 -2.46 15.41
C GLU A 139 12.66 -2.76 15.73
N GLN A 140 13.41 -3.19 14.74
CA GLN A 140 14.84 -3.46 14.92
C GLN A 140 15.62 -2.19 15.26
N LEU A 141 15.37 -1.10 14.52
CA LEU A 141 15.99 0.19 14.82
C LEU A 141 15.61 0.71 16.22
N TYR A 142 14.37 0.47 16.65
CA TYR A 142 13.94 0.84 18.00
C TYR A 142 14.65 0.02 19.08
N ARG A 143 14.82 -1.29 18.86
CA ARG A 143 15.62 -2.13 19.81
C ARG A 143 17.07 -1.68 19.89
N GLU A 144 17.62 -1.15 18.80
CA GLU A 144 18.98 -0.59 18.77
C GLU A 144 19.08 0.75 19.49
N THR A 145 18.08 1.64 19.31
CA THR A 145 18.18 3.04 19.70
C THR A 145 17.47 3.39 21.01
N GLY A 146 16.47 2.61 21.41
CA GLY A 146 15.57 2.88 22.54
C GLY A 146 14.73 4.16 22.41
N SER A 147 14.69 4.79 21.23
CA SER A 147 14.07 6.08 21.01
C SER A 147 13.40 6.18 19.65
N TRP A 148 12.12 6.56 19.61
CA TRP A 148 11.41 6.78 18.34
C TRP A 148 12.03 7.91 17.50
N GLU A 149 12.54 8.95 18.13
CA GLU A 149 13.27 10.01 17.42
C GLU A 149 14.46 9.43 16.65
N LYS A 150 15.34 8.71 17.35
CA LYS A 150 16.52 8.09 16.73
C LYS A 150 16.13 7.02 15.71
N THR A 151 15.07 6.26 15.97
CA THR A 151 14.52 5.25 15.05
C THR A 151 14.09 5.88 13.74
N VAL A 152 13.29 6.93 13.77
CA VAL A 152 12.83 7.66 12.59
C VAL A 152 14.00 8.29 11.84
N LYS A 153 14.94 8.88 12.55
CA LYS A 153 16.19 9.39 11.96
C LYS A 153 16.94 8.31 11.19
N TYR A 154 17.17 7.16 11.84
CA TYR A 154 17.95 6.06 11.27
C TYR A 154 17.23 5.27 10.20
N TYR A 155 15.91 5.30 10.19
CA TYR A 155 15.13 4.77 9.08
C TYR A 155 15.52 5.44 7.75
N HIS A 156 15.65 6.76 7.77
CA HIS A 156 16.03 7.52 6.59
C HIS A 156 17.55 7.47 6.33
N SER A 157 18.35 7.73 7.35
CA SER A 157 19.82 7.72 7.22
C SER A 157 20.50 7.72 8.59
N ARG A 158 21.65 7.07 8.70
CA ARG A 158 22.51 7.22 9.90
C ARG A 158 23.32 8.52 9.88
N ASN A 159 23.43 9.19 8.73
CA ASN A 159 24.17 10.44 8.61
C ASN A 159 23.35 11.62 9.16
N PRO A 160 23.87 12.34 10.21
CA PRO A 160 23.16 13.48 10.82
C PRO A 160 22.79 14.59 9.83
N LYS A 161 23.59 14.80 8.78
CA LYS A 161 23.31 15.79 7.74
C LYS A 161 21.95 15.59 7.07
N PHE A 162 21.54 14.33 6.89
CA PHE A 162 20.30 14.00 6.21
C PHE A 162 19.16 13.68 7.19
N ASN A 163 19.46 12.96 8.27
CA ASN A 163 18.43 12.48 9.18
C ASN A 163 17.84 13.58 10.07
N THR A 164 18.57 14.63 10.38
CA THR A 164 18.07 15.77 11.15
C THR A 164 16.98 16.52 10.38
N VAL A 165 17.23 16.79 9.09
CA VAL A 165 16.24 17.44 8.22
C VAL A 165 15.01 16.56 8.00
N TYR A 166 15.22 15.24 7.85
CA TYR A 166 14.13 14.29 7.73
C TYR A 166 13.26 14.27 8.99
N TYR A 167 13.89 14.19 10.16
CA TYR A 167 13.16 14.18 11.43
C TYR A 167 12.42 15.49 11.70
N ALA A 168 12.98 16.64 11.34
CA ALA A 168 12.26 17.90 11.42
C ALA A 168 10.96 17.88 10.63
N LYS A 169 10.99 17.40 9.37
CA LYS A 169 9.77 17.21 8.57
C LYS A 169 8.79 16.24 9.21
N PHE A 170 9.28 15.15 9.82
CA PHE A 170 8.45 14.17 10.52
C PHE A 170 7.77 14.78 11.75
N SER A 171 8.49 15.55 12.57
CA SER A 171 7.94 16.18 13.77
C SER A 171 6.94 17.28 13.45
N ASP A 172 7.16 18.04 12.38
CA ASP A 172 6.26 19.12 11.94
C ASP A 172 4.94 18.62 11.33
N MET A 173 4.87 17.33 10.97
CA MET A 173 3.62 16.75 10.46
C MET A 173 2.57 16.68 11.56
N ALA A 174 1.36 17.15 11.25
CA ALA A 174 0.20 16.96 12.10
C ALA A 174 -0.02 15.47 12.41
N GLU A 175 -0.58 15.18 13.59
CA GLU A 175 -0.97 13.81 13.93
C GLU A 175 -2.05 13.31 12.96
N PRO A 176 -1.87 12.10 12.38
CA PRO A 176 -2.83 11.58 11.42
C PRO A 176 -4.15 11.22 12.11
N ASP A 177 -5.27 11.56 11.48
CA ASP A 177 -6.58 11.06 11.93
C ASP A 177 -6.71 9.56 11.60
N LEU A 178 -6.33 8.75 12.57
CA LEU A 178 -6.34 7.30 12.43
C LEU A 178 -7.75 6.71 12.28
N ARG A 179 -8.81 7.46 12.63
CA ARG A 179 -10.20 7.02 12.45
C ARG A 179 -10.59 7.07 10.98
N GLN A 180 -10.29 8.18 10.30
CA GLN A 180 -10.55 8.32 8.85
C GLN A 180 -9.76 7.28 8.05
N LEU A 181 -8.51 7.00 8.43
CA LEU A 181 -7.68 5.98 7.78
C LEU A 181 -8.15 4.53 8.00
N SER A 182 -9.11 4.32 8.89
CA SER A 182 -9.66 2.99 9.20
C SER A 182 -11.00 2.71 8.52
N GLN A 183 -11.61 3.71 7.89
CA GLN A 183 -12.91 3.54 7.27
C GLN A 183 -12.77 2.69 6.00
N PRO A 184 -13.58 1.62 5.83
CA PRO A 184 -13.62 0.88 4.59
C PRO A 184 -14.09 1.81 3.44
N LEU A 185 -13.52 1.65 2.26
CA LEU A 185 -13.96 2.35 1.03
C LEU A 185 -15.47 2.25 0.76
N LEU A 186 -16.12 1.22 1.29
CA LEU A 186 -17.56 0.97 1.12
C LEU A 186 -18.44 1.95 1.88
N ALA A 187 -17.90 2.74 2.82
CA ALA A 187 -18.70 3.71 3.58
C ALA A 187 -19.04 4.98 2.78
N SER A 188 -18.35 5.24 1.67
CA SER A 188 -18.62 6.38 0.77
C SER A 188 -19.17 5.98 -0.59
N ALA A 189 -19.28 4.68 -0.91
CA ALA A 189 -20.06 4.21 -2.04
C ALA A 189 -21.54 4.35 -1.66
N ASP A 190 -22.27 5.08 -2.47
CA ASP A 190 -23.70 5.26 -2.40
C ASP A 190 -24.39 3.98 -1.88
N GLN A 191 -25.15 4.08 -0.76
CA GLN A 191 -25.75 2.94 -0.05
C GLN A 191 -26.69 2.07 -0.94
N GLY A 192 -26.89 2.46 -2.19
CA GLY A 192 -27.65 1.73 -3.20
C GLY A 192 -26.84 0.77 -4.08
N ALA A 193 -25.50 0.81 -4.07
CA ALA A 193 -24.70 0.08 -5.07
C ALA A 193 -24.40 -1.38 -4.72
N PHE A 194 -24.63 -1.83 -3.47
CA PHE A 194 -24.29 -3.18 -3.01
C PHE A 194 -25.43 -3.83 -2.24
N ARG A 195 -25.66 -5.11 -2.49
CA ARG A 195 -26.53 -5.97 -1.67
C ARG A 195 -25.65 -6.84 -0.77
N ILE A 196 -25.98 -6.84 0.52
CA ILE A 196 -25.41 -7.81 1.47
C ILE A 196 -26.29 -9.06 1.39
N LEU A 197 -25.75 -10.14 0.86
CA LEU A 197 -26.41 -11.44 0.89
C LEU A 197 -26.00 -12.14 2.18
N GLN A 198 -26.88 -12.15 3.19
CA GLN A 198 -26.72 -13.01 4.36
C GLN A 198 -27.19 -14.41 4.00
N ALA A 199 -26.30 -15.40 4.11
CA ALA A 199 -26.71 -16.78 4.12
C ALA A 199 -27.49 -17.05 5.41
N THR A 200 -28.76 -17.43 5.26
CA THR A 200 -29.64 -17.74 6.38
C THR A 200 -29.18 -18.97 7.16
N ALA A 201 -29.06 -18.76 8.44
CA ALA A 201 -29.15 -19.71 9.56
C ALA A 201 -28.51 -21.10 9.43
N GLY A 202 -27.44 -21.32 10.21
CA GLY A 202 -27.08 -22.65 10.68
C GLY A 202 -25.60 -22.98 10.71
N ASP A 203 -24.74 -22.26 10.02
CA ASP A 203 -23.32 -22.58 10.00
C ASP A 203 -22.47 -21.46 10.63
N LYS A 204 -21.64 -21.82 11.62
CA LYS A 204 -20.75 -20.89 12.34
C LYS A 204 -19.63 -20.31 11.48
N ASN A 205 -19.60 -20.64 10.18
CA ASN A 205 -18.64 -20.17 9.17
C ASN A 205 -19.31 -19.43 8.01
N SER A 206 -20.42 -18.72 8.24
CA SER A 206 -21.08 -17.95 7.19
C SER A 206 -20.19 -16.85 6.64
N LEU A 207 -19.75 -16.99 5.38
CA LEU A 207 -19.08 -15.96 4.62
C LEU A 207 -20.10 -14.90 4.21
N ILE A 208 -19.82 -13.64 4.54
CA ILE A 208 -20.60 -12.50 4.03
C ILE A 208 -20.07 -12.14 2.64
N TRP A 209 -20.92 -12.29 1.64
CA TRP A 209 -20.60 -11.86 0.28
C TRP A 209 -21.17 -10.47 0.03
N VAL A 210 -20.31 -9.56 -0.39
CA VAL A 210 -20.73 -8.22 -0.86
C VAL A 210 -20.65 -8.23 -2.38
N VAL A 211 -21.79 -8.09 -3.03
CA VAL A 211 -21.89 -8.06 -4.51
C VAL A 211 -22.46 -6.73 -4.99
N PRO A 212 -21.96 -6.17 -6.11
CA PRO A 212 -22.55 -4.99 -6.73
C PRO A 212 -23.99 -5.24 -7.14
N GLN A 213 -24.87 -4.25 -7.00
CA GLN A 213 -26.23 -4.34 -7.53
C GLN A 213 -26.19 -4.50 -9.06
N GLY A 214 -26.88 -5.53 -9.56
CA GLY A 214 -26.89 -5.86 -10.98
C GLY A 214 -25.99 -7.02 -11.40
N SER A 215 -25.20 -7.60 -10.48
CA SER A 215 -24.44 -8.82 -10.78
C SER A 215 -25.35 -10.05 -10.80
N LEU A 216 -25.35 -10.78 -11.91
CA LEU A 216 -25.98 -12.10 -12.02
C LEU A 216 -25.02 -13.12 -11.39
N LEU A 217 -25.44 -13.73 -10.27
CA LEU A 217 -24.72 -14.86 -9.67
C LEU A 217 -25.02 -16.12 -10.51
N PHE A 218 -24.04 -16.57 -11.27
CA PHE A 218 -24.10 -17.94 -11.80
C PHE A 218 -23.77 -18.90 -10.66
N ALA A 219 -24.68 -19.82 -10.38
CA ALA A 219 -24.46 -20.92 -9.44
C ALA A 219 -23.38 -21.86 -10.01
N GLY A 220 -22.12 -21.58 -9.73
CA GLY A 220 -20.97 -22.39 -10.07
C GLY A 220 -20.40 -23.04 -8.80
N LYS A 221 -20.04 -24.29 -8.91
CA LYS A 221 -19.44 -25.14 -7.88
C LYS A 221 -18.35 -24.42 -7.08
N ALA A 222 -18.44 -24.45 -5.76
CA ALA A 222 -17.45 -23.85 -4.86
C ALA A 222 -16.05 -24.40 -5.15
N MET A 223 -15.14 -23.50 -5.57
CA MET A 223 -13.70 -23.79 -5.60
C MET A 223 -13.16 -23.64 -4.18
N SER A 224 -12.53 -24.68 -3.68
CA SER A 224 -11.83 -24.66 -2.39
C SER A 224 -10.70 -23.63 -2.43
N ALA A 225 -10.70 -22.72 -1.46
CA ALA A 225 -9.60 -21.78 -1.25
C ALA A 225 -8.32 -22.54 -0.86
N PRO A 226 -7.15 -22.15 -1.37
CA PRO A 226 -5.89 -22.73 -0.91
C PRO A 226 -5.67 -22.38 0.57
N ALA A 227 -5.30 -23.38 1.36
CA ALA A 227 -4.99 -23.25 2.77
C ALA A 227 -3.83 -22.26 2.97
N PHE A 228 -4.05 -21.24 3.79
CA PHE A 228 -2.98 -20.37 4.29
C PHE A 228 -2.14 -21.19 5.28
N THR A 229 -0.94 -21.56 4.87
CA THR A 229 0.04 -22.19 5.74
C THR A 229 0.64 -21.15 6.70
N ASP A 230 0.86 -21.58 7.90
CA ASP A 230 1.26 -20.94 9.15
C ASP A 230 2.45 -19.96 9.00
N ILE A 231 2.30 -18.73 9.51
CA ILE A 231 3.28 -17.64 9.45
C ILE A 231 4.40 -17.79 10.49
N ARG A 232 4.60 -18.94 11.11
CA ARG A 232 5.48 -19.10 12.28
C ARG A 232 6.96 -19.33 12.00
N GLU A 233 7.38 -19.49 10.75
CA GLU A 233 8.79 -19.74 10.42
C GLU A 233 9.44 -18.69 9.53
N PHE A 234 9.47 -17.43 9.95
CA PHE A 234 10.47 -16.50 9.42
C PHE A 234 11.59 -16.29 10.45
N ARG A 235 12.64 -17.11 10.38
CA ARG A 235 13.90 -16.81 11.07
C ARG A 235 14.52 -15.58 10.46
N VAL A 236 14.53 -14.49 11.23
CA VAL A 236 15.28 -13.28 10.90
C VAL A 236 16.76 -13.58 11.10
N ALA A 237 17.51 -13.69 10.03
CA ALA A 237 18.97 -13.76 10.11
C ALA A 237 19.50 -12.43 10.69
N PRO A 238 20.59 -12.45 11.51
CA PRO A 238 21.15 -11.23 12.07
C PRO A 238 21.66 -10.33 10.96
N LEU A 239 21.31 -9.06 11.06
CA LEU A 239 21.67 -8.03 10.10
C LEU A 239 23.14 -7.66 10.25
N VAL A 240 23.74 -7.42 9.12
CA VAL A 240 25.12 -7.11 8.79
C VAL A 240 25.76 -6.07 9.73
N PRO A 241 27.08 -6.21 10.07
CA PRO A 241 27.81 -5.21 10.82
C PRO A 241 27.88 -3.89 10.04
N SER A 242 27.80 -2.80 10.81
CA SER A 242 28.03 -1.44 10.38
C SER A 242 29.27 -1.32 9.50
N LEU A 243 29.09 -0.97 8.24
CA LEU A 243 30.20 -0.44 7.45
C LEU A 243 30.38 1.02 7.82
N GLN A 244 31.58 1.30 8.25
CA GLN A 244 32.18 2.60 8.56
C GLN A 244 32.04 3.59 7.40
#